data_c1422832d1d7e2ce067969e1bd97bb32
#
_entry.id   c1422832d1d7e2ce067969e1bd97bb32
#
_cell.length_a   1.000
_cell.length_b   1.000
_cell.length_c   1.000
_cell.angle_alpha   90.00
_cell.angle_beta   90.00
_cell.angle_gamma   90.00
#
_symmetry.space_group_name_H-M   'P 1'
#
loop_
_entity.id
_entity.type
_entity.pdbx_description
1 polymer ?
#
loop_
_entity_poly.entity_id
_entity_poly.type
_entity_poly.pdbx_seq_one_letter_code
_entity_poly.pdbx_strand_id
1 'polypeptide(L)'
;MDETLFDSLFEEFSLEAYEQLARIEGHLLDLATASPEQQHERLVEVKRDLHTIKGNSGMMGLAHRQRAPPRLEDLVGLADPGARVHDLLRGVDGLRRGLEAARRRAQGRADLGDGERAGGEDLGIRVPLATIDALFDRVSELVIFRNHLDRTIHQTGLALGRHNELWRELETAHRQLAGTLDVLQRGVTSLRMVPLGNLFPGWRRLVHDEASRLGREVELRSLGSETPIDKTLLETASEAVGHLLRNSVVHGIESPEQREAAGKARTGQVVVAASTQGDEIHVDIEDDGRGIDVPALRRRAAELGLTLPSDADGHALVFLPGLSTASDTDQSAGRGMGMAAVAESVRRRGGEVEVFSAPGVGTRWRLRLPLTAAIIRALLVEADGEIYAIPMLAVHETLEHRGVFTTVAGVDSLSWRGQQVPIVDLGLALGARRDRRSSGRAIVVQAGQRLRAVLVDEIRGLLEVVVKTLDEVAAAPRGLAGCTILGDGRVAMIVDLASLEEPAAPARRTA
;
A
#
# COMPACT_ATOMS: atom_id res chain seq x y z
N MET A 1 -23.14 18.34 -34.89
CA MET A 1 -22.04 17.43 -34.59
C MET A 1 -22.65 16.34 -33.76
N ASP A 2 -22.56 15.12 -34.21
CA ASP A 2 -23.16 13.96 -33.56
C ASP A 2 -22.64 13.82 -32.14
N GLU A 3 -23.51 13.61 -31.15
CA GLU A 3 -23.16 13.66 -29.73
C GLU A 3 -22.15 12.54 -29.38
N THR A 4 -22.26 11.41 -30.05
CA THR A 4 -21.32 10.27 -29.95
C THR A 4 -19.95 10.58 -30.52
N LEU A 5 -19.86 11.37 -31.58
CA LEU A 5 -18.60 11.81 -32.18
C LEU A 5 -17.92 12.84 -31.27
N PHE A 6 -18.70 13.70 -30.62
CA PHE A 6 -18.18 14.69 -29.66
C PHE A 6 -17.57 13.99 -28.43
N ASP A 7 -18.26 13.00 -27.87
CA ASP A 7 -17.78 12.27 -26.69
C ASP A 7 -16.50 11.46 -26.99
N SER A 8 -16.42 10.83 -28.16
CA SER A 8 -15.20 10.14 -28.60
C SER A 8 -14.02 11.10 -28.78
N LEU A 9 -14.24 12.22 -29.48
CA LEU A 9 -13.21 13.24 -29.67
C LEU A 9 -12.80 13.92 -28.35
N PHE A 10 -13.75 14.08 -27.42
CA PHE A 10 -13.48 14.65 -26.11
C PHE A 10 -12.63 13.71 -25.24
N GLU A 11 -12.86 12.40 -25.33
CA GLU A 11 -12.05 11.43 -24.60
C GLU A 11 -10.62 11.34 -25.16
N GLU A 12 -10.47 11.32 -26.48
CA GLU A 12 -9.17 11.34 -27.16
C GLU A 12 -8.40 12.63 -26.81
N PHE A 13 -9.05 13.77 -26.90
CA PHE A 13 -8.51 15.05 -26.45
C PHE A 13 -8.10 15.01 -24.97
N SER A 14 -8.95 14.44 -24.10
CA SER A 14 -8.68 14.37 -22.67
C SER A 14 -7.42 13.53 -22.39
N LEU A 15 -7.26 12.38 -23.05
CA LEU A 15 -6.10 11.52 -22.90
C LEU A 15 -4.81 12.24 -23.33
N GLU A 16 -4.83 12.85 -24.53
CA GLU A 16 -3.71 13.61 -25.07
C GLU A 16 -3.35 14.81 -24.16
N ALA A 17 -4.37 15.52 -23.66
CA ALA A 17 -4.17 16.66 -22.76
C ALA A 17 -3.54 16.24 -21.41
N TYR A 18 -3.92 15.08 -20.86
CA TYR A 18 -3.28 14.54 -19.64
C TYR A 18 -1.82 14.18 -19.87
N GLU A 19 -1.47 13.57 -20.99
CA GLU A 19 -0.09 13.27 -21.35
C GLU A 19 0.75 14.54 -21.53
N GLN A 20 0.18 15.55 -22.20
CA GLN A 20 0.83 16.85 -22.38
C GLN A 20 1.02 17.56 -21.03
N LEU A 21 0.03 17.56 -20.13
CA LEU A 21 0.15 18.12 -18.80
C LEU A 21 1.22 17.39 -17.96
N ALA A 22 1.34 16.09 -18.07
CA ALA A 22 2.40 15.33 -17.40
C ALA A 22 3.80 15.67 -17.93
N ARG A 23 3.97 15.86 -19.25
CA ARG A 23 5.23 16.32 -19.84
C ARG A 23 5.58 17.72 -19.38
N ILE A 24 4.63 18.65 -19.41
CA ILE A 24 4.82 20.03 -18.93
C ILE A 24 5.28 20.02 -17.46
N GLU A 25 4.63 19.26 -16.61
CA GLU A 25 4.99 19.12 -15.19
C GLU A 25 6.43 18.59 -15.03
N GLY A 26 6.81 17.57 -15.81
CA GLY A 26 8.17 17.06 -15.85
C GLY A 26 9.21 18.11 -16.23
N HIS A 27 8.97 18.85 -17.32
CA HIS A 27 9.88 19.91 -17.78
C HIS A 27 9.98 21.05 -16.77
N LEU A 28 8.88 21.43 -16.11
CA LEU A 28 8.87 22.49 -15.09
C LEU A 28 9.63 22.07 -13.81
N LEU A 29 9.51 20.82 -13.38
CA LEU A 29 10.25 20.32 -12.23
C LEU A 29 11.76 20.24 -12.50
N ASP A 30 12.15 19.86 -13.71
CA ASP A 30 13.53 19.78 -14.11
C ASP A 30 14.20 21.17 -14.30
N LEU A 31 13.42 22.25 -14.45
CA LEU A 31 13.97 23.61 -14.60
C LEU A 31 14.81 24.04 -13.40
N ALA A 32 14.51 23.55 -12.20
CA ALA A 32 15.21 23.93 -10.97
C ALA A 32 16.68 23.44 -10.96
N THR A 33 17.01 22.37 -11.71
CA THR A 33 18.32 21.74 -11.74
C THR A 33 19.06 21.85 -13.08
N ALA A 34 18.38 22.42 -14.11
CA ALA A 34 18.89 22.49 -15.47
C ALA A 34 19.86 23.67 -15.69
N SER A 35 20.82 23.51 -16.61
CA SER A 35 21.67 24.60 -17.07
C SER A 35 20.86 25.69 -17.81
N PRO A 36 21.34 26.94 -17.93
CA PRO A 36 20.60 28.01 -18.61
C PRO A 36 20.16 27.69 -20.05
N GLU A 37 20.96 26.92 -20.77
CA GLU A 37 20.63 26.46 -22.13
C GLU A 37 19.50 25.43 -22.11
N GLN A 38 19.57 24.46 -21.21
CA GLN A 38 18.54 23.44 -21.01
C GLN A 38 17.23 24.04 -20.48
N GLN A 39 17.31 25.05 -19.63
CA GLN A 39 16.12 25.77 -19.15
C GLN A 39 15.35 26.42 -20.31
N HIS A 40 16.07 27.07 -21.22
CA HIS A 40 15.46 27.67 -22.40
C HIS A 40 14.77 26.64 -23.31
N GLU A 41 15.42 25.54 -23.57
CA GLU A 41 14.88 24.44 -24.40
C GLU A 41 13.61 23.85 -23.79
N ARG A 42 13.61 23.56 -22.48
CA ARG A 42 12.45 23.03 -21.75
C ARG A 42 11.29 24.01 -21.71
N LEU A 43 11.53 25.30 -21.55
CA LEU A 43 10.47 26.33 -21.60
C LEU A 43 9.83 26.45 -22.98
N VAL A 44 10.59 26.25 -24.05
CA VAL A 44 10.05 26.20 -25.42
C VAL A 44 9.12 25.00 -25.59
N GLU A 45 9.47 23.84 -25.04
CA GLU A 45 8.64 22.64 -25.09
C GLU A 45 7.36 22.82 -24.26
N VAL A 46 7.45 23.35 -23.04
CA VAL A 46 6.31 23.69 -22.19
C VAL A 46 5.34 24.63 -22.92
N LYS A 47 5.88 25.66 -23.57
CA LYS A 47 5.07 26.61 -24.35
C LYS A 47 4.36 25.95 -25.51
N ARG A 48 5.05 25.05 -26.24
CA ARG A 48 4.47 24.29 -27.35
C ARG A 48 3.32 23.38 -26.89
N ASP A 49 3.52 22.63 -25.80
CA ASP A 49 2.49 21.74 -25.26
C ASP A 49 1.28 22.52 -24.72
N LEU A 50 1.49 23.64 -24.03
CA LEU A 50 0.40 24.55 -23.59
C LEU A 50 -0.39 25.10 -24.77
N HIS A 51 0.31 25.49 -25.86
CA HIS A 51 -0.34 25.99 -27.06
C HIS A 51 -1.20 24.92 -27.74
N THR A 52 -0.73 23.66 -27.76
CA THR A 52 -1.46 22.52 -28.31
C THR A 52 -2.72 22.22 -27.48
N ILE A 53 -2.61 22.19 -26.14
CA ILE A 53 -3.78 21.99 -25.25
C ILE A 53 -4.81 23.10 -25.47
N LYS A 54 -4.37 24.36 -25.62
CA LYS A 54 -5.25 25.50 -25.87
C LYS A 54 -5.93 25.41 -27.22
N GLY A 55 -5.20 25.05 -28.27
CA GLY A 55 -5.75 24.85 -29.60
C GLY A 55 -6.82 23.78 -29.64
N ASN A 56 -6.53 22.61 -29.09
CA ASN A 56 -7.43 21.46 -29.05
C ASN A 56 -8.65 21.73 -28.15
N SER A 57 -8.47 22.42 -26.99
CA SER A 57 -9.58 22.84 -26.13
C SER A 57 -10.51 23.85 -26.79
N GLY A 58 -9.97 24.72 -27.66
CA GLY A 58 -10.74 25.64 -28.50
C GLY A 58 -11.66 24.92 -29.50
N MET A 59 -11.14 23.88 -30.16
CA MET A 59 -11.92 23.05 -31.10
C MET A 59 -13.05 22.30 -30.38
N MET A 60 -12.87 21.93 -29.11
CA MET A 60 -13.86 21.23 -28.29
C MET A 60 -14.87 22.19 -27.62
N GLY A 61 -14.86 23.48 -27.93
CA GLY A 61 -15.79 24.48 -27.38
C GLY A 61 -15.64 24.75 -25.88
N LEU A 62 -14.54 24.32 -25.28
CA LEU A 62 -14.25 24.51 -23.86
C LEU A 62 -13.73 25.92 -23.52
N ALA A 63 -13.23 26.65 -24.52
CA ALA A 63 -12.62 27.97 -24.37
C ALA A 63 -13.57 29.05 -23.85
N HIS A 64 -14.87 28.93 -24.10
CA HIS A 64 -15.87 29.93 -23.71
C HIS A 64 -16.47 29.75 -22.30
N ARG A 65 -16.30 28.59 -21.67
CA ARG A 65 -16.95 28.27 -20.37
C ARG A 65 -16.01 28.21 -19.18
N GLN A 66 -14.72 28.21 -19.42
CA GLN A 66 -13.72 28.36 -18.36
C GLN A 66 -12.87 29.59 -18.70
N ARG A 67 -12.78 30.52 -17.76
CA ARG A 67 -11.69 31.50 -17.73
C ARG A 67 -10.41 30.72 -17.44
N ALA A 68 -9.96 29.88 -18.41
CA ALA A 68 -8.59 29.34 -18.42
C ALA A 68 -7.70 30.60 -18.52
N PRO A 69 -6.78 30.76 -17.59
CA PRO A 69 -6.04 32.03 -17.53
C PRO A 69 -5.17 32.12 -18.78
N PRO A 70 -5.26 33.20 -19.56
CA PRO A 70 -4.25 33.57 -20.56
C PRO A 70 -2.85 33.73 -19.95
N ARG A 71 -2.75 33.55 -18.65
CA ARG A 71 -1.59 33.81 -17.81
C ARG A 71 -0.48 32.71 -17.84
N LEU A 72 -0.77 31.48 -18.25
CA LEU A 72 0.29 30.43 -18.24
C LEU A 72 1.27 30.61 -19.40
N GLU A 73 0.79 30.86 -20.62
CA GLU A 73 1.64 31.18 -21.76
C GLU A 73 2.43 32.46 -21.52
N ASP A 74 1.80 33.48 -20.91
CA ASP A 74 2.41 34.76 -20.56
C ASP A 74 3.45 34.61 -19.44
N LEU A 75 3.21 33.73 -18.46
CA LEU A 75 4.16 33.42 -17.37
C LEU A 75 5.39 32.70 -17.86
N VAL A 76 5.26 31.78 -18.84
CA VAL A 76 6.38 31.10 -19.49
C VAL A 76 7.26 32.07 -20.31
N GLY A 77 6.70 33.17 -20.76
CA GLY A 77 7.40 34.22 -21.53
C GLY A 77 8.24 35.19 -20.72
N LEU A 78 8.20 35.18 -19.38
CA LEU A 78 8.86 36.15 -18.50
C LEU A 78 10.23 35.63 -17.99
N ALA A 79 11.22 36.52 -17.93
CA ALA A 79 12.65 36.29 -17.90
C ALA A 79 13.28 35.67 -16.64
N ASP A 80 12.53 35.09 -15.70
CA ASP A 80 13.12 34.35 -14.55
C ASP A 80 12.38 33.04 -14.27
N PRO A 81 12.89 31.93 -14.83
CA PRO A 81 12.25 30.62 -14.74
C PRO A 81 12.23 30.03 -13.33
N GLY A 82 13.28 30.24 -12.52
CA GLY A 82 13.44 29.59 -11.22
C GLY A 82 12.47 30.10 -10.16
N ALA A 83 12.17 31.40 -10.16
CA ALA A 83 11.30 32.03 -9.15
C ALA A 83 9.79 31.73 -9.34
N ARG A 84 9.39 31.13 -10.47
CA ARG A 84 7.97 30.99 -10.86
C ARG A 84 7.52 29.57 -11.17
N VAL A 85 8.39 28.58 -11.04
CA VAL A 85 8.03 27.16 -11.23
C VAL A 85 6.78 26.77 -10.42
N HIS A 86 6.68 27.25 -9.18
CA HIS A 86 5.55 27.00 -8.32
C HIS A 86 4.22 27.61 -8.84
N ASP A 87 4.27 28.79 -9.44
CA ASP A 87 3.06 29.44 -10.02
C ASP A 87 2.63 28.74 -11.31
N LEU A 88 3.59 28.28 -12.11
CA LEU A 88 3.34 27.49 -13.31
C LEU A 88 2.76 26.11 -12.97
N LEU A 89 3.29 25.44 -11.96
CA LEU A 89 2.75 24.17 -11.48
C LEU A 89 1.33 24.31 -10.94
N ARG A 90 1.02 25.37 -10.17
CA ARG A 90 -0.36 25.69 -9.75
C ARG A 90 -1.30 25.93 -10.92
N GLY A 91 -0.80 26.52 -11.99
CA GLY A 91 -1.54 26.71 -13.22
C GLY A 91 -1.86 25.41 -13.94
N VAL A 92 -0.90 24.48 -14.02
CA VAL A 92 -1.07 23.12 -14.56
C VAL A 92 -2.13 22.35 -13.78
N ASP A 93 -2.14 22.45 -12.43
CA ASP A 93 -3.20 21.87 -11.60
C ASP A 93 -4.58 22.46 -11.88
N GLY A 94 -4.62 23.77 -12.12
CA GLY A 94 -5.87 24.43 -12.52
C GLY A 94 -6.42 23.85 -13.80
N LEU A 95 -5.56 23.61 -14.80
CA LEU A 95 -5.93 22.98 -16.07
C LEU A 95 -6.37 21.53 -15.87
N ARG A 96 -5.65 20.75 -15.06
CA ARG A 96 -5.99 19.35 -14.74
C ARG A 96 -7.37 19.25 -14.08
N ARG A 97 -7.64 20.04 -13.04
CA ARG A 97 -8.96 20.10 -12.39
C ARG A 97 -10.08 20.56 -13.35
N GLY A 98 -9.78 21.49 -14.24
CA GLY A 98 -10.71 21.94 -15.27
C GLY A 98 -11.07 20.82 -16.25
N LEU A 99 -10.08 20.04 -16.68
CA LEU A 99 -10.25 18.90 -17.58
C LEU A 99 -11.03 17.76 -16.91
N GLU A 100 -10.75 17.45 -15.64
CA GLU A 100 -11.52 16.49 -14.84
C GLU A 100 -12.98 16.91 -14.67
N ALA A 101 -13.24 18.18 -14.38
CA ALA A 101 -14.60 18.70 -14.25
C ALA A 101 -15.38 18.63 -15.60
N ALA A 102 -14.69 18.87 -16.71
CA ALA A 102 -15.27 18.72 -18.05
C ALA A 102 -15.55 17.24 -18.37
N ARG A 103 -14.64 16.34 -18.03
CA ARG A 103 -14.79 14.88 -18.22
C ARG A 103 -15.97 14.32 -17.42
N ARG A 104 -16.12 14.69 -16.14
CA ARG A 104 -17.26 14.27 -15.31
C ARG A 104 -18.60 14.74 -15.89
N ARG A 105 -18.64 15.93 -16.53
CA ARG A 105 -19.84 16.44 -17.17
C ARG A 105 -20.16 15.72 -18.48
N ALA A 106 -19.17 15.35 -19.25
CA ALA A 106 -19.35 14.54 -20.46
C ALA A 106 -19.84 13.14 -20.10
N GLN A 107 -19.25 12.49 -19.06
CA GLN A 107 -19.67 11.18 -18.57
C GLN A 107 -21.09 11.18 -17.98
N GLY A 108 -21.49 12.25 -17.25
CA GLY A 108 -22.87 12.38 -16.72
C GLY A 108 -23.94 12.61 -17.80
N ARG A 109 -23.55 12.88 -19.04
CA ARG A 109 -24.46 12.91 -20.22
C ARG A 109 -24.57 11.54 -20.89
N ALA A 110 -23.50 10.73 -20.84
CA ALA A 110 -23.48 9.38 -21.43
C ALA A 110 -24.38 8.38 -20.70
N ASP A 111 -24.73 8.63 -19.42
CA ASP A 111 -25.66 7.79 -18.66
C ASP A 111 -27.15 7.94 -19.08
N LEU A 112 -27.46 8.79 -20.06
CA LEU A 112 -28.83 9.07 -20.53
C LEU A 112 -29.12 8.66 -22.00
N GLY A 113 -28.23 7.94 -22.68
CA GLY A 113 -28.43 7.58 -24.08
C GLY A 113 -27.74 6.30 -24.51
N ASP A 114 -28.55 5.28 -24.77
CA ASP A 114 -28.17 4.00 -25.38
C ASP A 114 -27.65 4.14 -26.81
N GLY A 115 -26.67 3.31 -27.18
CA GLY A 115 -26.68 2.68 -28.52
C GLY A 115 -25.55 3.00 -29.50
N GLU A 116 -24.63 2.06 -29.62
CA GLU A 116 -24.00 1.52 -30.83
C GLU A 116 -23.11 2.33 -31.79
N ARG A 117 -21.92 1.72 -31.99
CA ARG A 117 -21.08 1.49 -33.20
C ARG A 117 -19.98 2.45 -33.57
N ALA A 118 -18.80 1.99 -33.41
CA ALA A 118 -17.80 1.27 -34.25
C ALA A 118 -16.96 2.11 -35.21
N GLY A 119 -15.68 1.89 -35.15
CA GLY A 119 -14.74 2.06 -36.26
C GLY A 119 -13.30 2.34 -35.89
N GLY A 120 -12.48 1.31 -35.74
CA GLY A 120 -11.18 1.11 -36.36
C GLY A 120 -9.90 1.61 -35.71
N GLU A 121 -9.12 0.62 -35.24
CA GLU A 121 -7.67 0.55 -35.03
C GLU A 121 -7.09 1.25 -33.79
N ASP A 122 -7.24 0.69 -32.80
CA ASP A 122 -6.66 0.06 -31.60
C ASP A 122 -7.87 -0.35 -30.72
N LEU A 123 -8.37 -1.56 -30.97
CA LEU A 123 -9.59 -2.10 -30.32
C LEU A 123 -9.30 -2.45 -28.86
N GLY A 124 -8.90 -1.48 -28.06
CA GLY A 124 -9.02 -1.57 -26.62
C GLY A 124 -10.51 -1.60 -26.26
N ILE A 125 -11.03 -2.77 -25.84
CA ILE A 125 -12.38 -2.87 -25.30
C ILE A 125 -12.40 -2.10 -23.98
N ARG A 126 -13.10 -0.97 -23.94
CA ARG A 126 -13.32 -0.22 -22.68
C ARG A 126 -14.36 -0.96 -21.86
N VAL A 127 -13.92 -1.54 -20.75
CA VAL A 127 -14.80 -2.18 -19.79
C VAL A 127 -15.03 -1.23 -18.61
N PRO A 128 -16.29 -0.92 -18.23
CA PRO A 128 -16.56 -0.13 -17.04
C PRO A 128 -15.92 -0.78 -15.80
N LEU A 129 -15.32 0.03 -14.90
CA LEU A 129 -14.68 -0.49 -13.69
C LEU A 129 -15.64 -1.35 -12.87
N ALA A 130 -16.91 -0.94 -12.73
CA ALA A 130 -17.93 -1.72 -12.04
C ALA A 130 -18.12 -3.13 -12.62
N THR A 131 -17.95 -3.32 -13.94
CA THR A 131 -18.01 -4.63 -14.57
C THR A 131 -16.80 -5.48 -14.20
N ILE A 132 -15.61 -4.88 -14.13
CA ILE A 132 -14.39 -5.57 -13.69
C ILE A 132 -14.52 -5.96 -12.21
N ASP A 133 -15.03 -5.07 -11.35
CA ASP A 133 -15.27 -5.35 -9.95
C ASP A 133 -16.29 -6.48 -9.77
N ALA A 134 -17.39 -6.47 -10.53
CA ALA A 134 -18.37 -7.56 -10.51
C ALA A 134 -17.79 -8.90 -10.97
N LEU A 135 -16.92 -8.91 -11.99
CA LEU A 135 -16.20 -10.11 -12.43
C LEU A 135 -15.24 -10.60 -11.31
N PHE A 136 -14.55 -9.69 -10.66
CA PHE A 136 -13.66 -10.01 -9.56
C PHE A 136 -14.41 -10.64 -8.38
N ASP A 137 -15.58 -10.11 -8.01
CA ASP A 137 -16.45 -10.67 -6.98
C ASP A 137 -16.88 -12.10 -7.32
N ARG A 138 -17.26 -12.36 -8.59
CA ARG A 138 -17.62 -13.72 -9.05
C ARG A 138 -16.45 -14.69 -9.00
N VAL A 139 -15.26 -14.23 -9.40
CA VAL A 139 -14.03 -15.05 -9.27
C VAL A 139 -13.72 -15.34 -7.81
N SER A 140 -13.91 -14.36 -6.92
CA SER A 140 -13.75 -14.55 -5.48
C SER A 140 -14.72 -15.59 -4.91
N GLU A 141 -15.97 -15.60 -5.34
CA GLU A 141 -16.94 -16.65 -5.00
C GLU A 141 -16.47 -18.03 -5.51
N LEU A 142 -15.95 -18.10 -6.74
CA LEU A 142 -15.43 -19.36 -7.31
C LEU A 142 -14.23 -19.90 -6.52
N VAL A 143 -13.35 -19.04 -6.00
CA VAL A 143 -12.24 -19.44 -5.10
C VAL A 143 -12.80 -20.07 -3.81
N ILE A 144 -13.86 -19.50 -3.23
CA ILE A 144 -14.51 -20.06 -2.04
C ILE A 144 -15.10 -21.45 -2.36
N PHE A 145 -15.80 -21.59 -3.48
CA PHE A 145 -16.36 -22.88 -3.91
C PHE A 145 -15.28 -23.92 -4.21
N ARG A 146 -14.17 -23.53 -4.85
CA ARG A 146 -13.00 -24.41 -5.09
C ARG A 146 -12.46 -24.93 -3.75
N ASN A 147 -12.27 -24.07 -2.77
CA ASN A 147 -11.75 -24.47 -1.45
C ASN A 147 -12.71 -25.41 -0.73
N HIS A 148 -14.03 -25.22 -0.88
CA HIS A 148 -15.02 -26.14 -0.34
C HIS A 148 -14.97 -27.52 -1.02
N LEU A 149 -14.86 -27.54 -2.34
CA LEU A 149 -14.79 -28.76 -3.14
C LEU A 149 -13.51 -29.54 -2.81
N ASP A 150 -12.37 -28.87 -2.68
CA ASP A 150 -11.09 -29.46 -2.31
C ASP A 150 -11.17 -30.19 -0.95
N ARG A 151 -11.76 -29.54 0.04
CA ARG A 151 -11.99 -30.15 1.36
C ARG A 151 -12.90 -31.37 1.26
N THR A 152 -14.01 -31.26 0.52
CA THR A 152 -14.98 -32.35 0.36
C THR A 152 -14.35 -33.56 -0.32
N ILE A 153 -13.59 -33.34 -1.39
CA ILE A 153 -12.86 -34.42 -2.10
C ILE A 153 -11.84 -35.06 -1.18
N HIS A 154 -11.09 -34.26 -0.42
CA HIS A 154 -10.12 -34.80 0.53
C HIS A 154 -10.77 -35.70 1.60
N GLN A 155 -11.88 -35.24 2.19
CA GLN A 155 -12.64 -36.04 3.18
C GLN A 155 -13.23 -37.29 2.57
N THR A 156 -13.76 -37.22 1.34
CA THR A 156 -14.30 -38.38 0.61
C THR A 156 -13.21 -39.38 0.33
N GLY A 157 -12.00 -38.96 -0.06
CA GLY A 157 -10.86 -39.81 -0.28
C GLY A 157 -10.40 -40.57 0.98
N LEU A 158 -10.51 -39.94 2.16
CA LEU A 158 -10.25 -40.57 3.45
C LEU A 158 -11.31 -41.64 3.79
N ALA A 159 -12.58 -41.40 3.45
CA ALA A 159 -13.69 -42.29 3.75
C ALA A 159 -13.76 -43.51 2.80
N LEU A 160 -13.55 -43.26 1.49
CA LEU A 160 -13.68 -44.31 0.45
C LEU A 160 -12.37 -45.11 0.20
N GLY A 161 -11.25 -44.62 0.71
CA GLY A 161 -9.91 -45.16 0.40
C GLY A 161 -9.37 -44.60 -0.93
N ARG A 162 -8.13 -44.14 -0.93
CA ARG A 162 -7.44 -43.52 -2.08
C ARG A 162 -7.19 -44.45 -3.27
N HIS A 163 -7.55 -45.73 -3.17
CA HIS A 163 -7.39 -46.74 -4.21
C HIS A 163 -8.65 -46.88 -5.11
N ASN A 164 -9.75 -46.19 -4.77
CA ASN A 164 -10.96 -46.21 -5.57
C ASN A 164 -10.75 -45.46 -6.90
N GLU A 165 -11.10 -46.08 -8.01
CA GLU A 165 -10.91 -45.55 -9.37
C GLU A 165 -11.73 -44.27 -9.60
N LEU A 166 -12.98 -44.27 -9.15
CA LEU A 166 -13.87 -43.07 -9.22
C LEU A 166 -13.29 -41.90 -8.40
N TRP A 167 -12.66 -42.19 -7.27
CA TRP A 167 -12.02 -41.13 -6.49
C TRP A 167 -10.84 -40.49 -7.24
N ARG A 168 -10.01 -41.30 -7.95
CA ARG A 168 -8.90 -40.77 -8.76
C ARG A 168 -9.37 -39.94 -9.95
N GLU A 169 -10.47 -40.37 -10.59
CA GLU A 169 -11.10 -39.57 -11.66
C GLU A 169 -11.60 -38.25 -11.12
N LEU A 170 -12.31 -38.24 -9.98
CA LEU A 170 -12.79 -37.02 -9.32
C LEU A 170 -11.64 -36.08 -8.93
N GLU A 171 -10.56 -36.61 -8.32
CA GLU A 171 -9.38 -35.87 -7.98
C GLU A 171 -8.70 -35.25 -9.21
N THR A 172 -8.66 -36.00 -10.31
CA THR A 172 -8.09 -35.52 -11.58
C THR A 172 -8.93 -34.39 -12.18
N ALA A 173 -10.27 -34.55 -12.24
CA ALA A 173 -11.19 -33.53 -12.72
C ALA A 173 -11.11 -32.27 -11.84
N HIS A 174 -11.03 -32.44 -10.52
CA HIS A 174 -10.87 -31.32 -9.59
C HIS A 174 -9.58 -30.54 -9.82
N ARG A 175 -8.44 -31.22 -10.00
CA ARG A 175 -7.16 -30.57 -10.31
C ARG A 175 -7.19 -29.78 -11.62
N GLN A 176 -7.86 -30.31 -12.64
CA GLN A 176 -8.04 -29.59 -13.91
C GLN A 176 -8.92 -28.34 -13.74
N LEU A 177 -10.02 -28.46 -12.98
CA LEU A 177 -10.89 -27.32 -12.65
C LEU A 177 -10.13 -26.25 -11.87
N ALA A 178 -9.39 -26.64 -10.83
CA ALA A 178 -8.55 -25.73 -10.02
C ALA A 178 -7.55 -24.98 -10.89
N GLY A 179 -6.83 -25.69 -11.78
CA GLY A 179 -5.88 -25.05 -12.70
C GLY A 179 -6.55 -24.05 -13.65
N THR A 180 -7.75 -24.35 -14.15
CA THR A 180 -8.51 -23.42 -15.02
C THR A 180 -8.98 -22.19 -14.24
N LEU A 181 -9.45 -22.37 -13.01
CA LEU A 181 -9.85 -21.28 -12.14
C LEU A 181 -8.69 -20.37 -11.79
N ASP A 182 -7.48 -20.92 -11.54
CA ASP A 182 -6.27 -20.14 -11.27
C ASP A 182 -5.88 -19.26 -12.48
N VAL A 183 -6.02 -19.78 -13.70
CA VAL A 183 -5.77 -19.00 -14.93
C VAL A 183 -6.80 -17.88 -15.06
N LEU A 184 -8.07 -18.18 -14.84
CA LEU A 184 -9.15 -17.19 -14.89
C LEU A 184 -8.95 -16.09 -13.84
N GLN A 185 -8.61 -16.48 -12.60
CA GLN A 185 -8.34 -15.56 -11.51
C GLN A 185 -7.21 -14.59 -11.87
N ARG A 186 -6.06 -15.11 -12.36
CA ARG A 186 -4.94 -14.26 -12.81
C ARG A 186 -5.35 -13.33 -13.95
N GLY A 187 -6.14 -13.83 -14.91
CA GLY A 187 -6.65 -13.02 -16.02
C GLY A 187 -7.51 -11.86 -15.56
N VAL A 188 -8.49 -12.11 -14.69
CA VAL A 188 -9.37 -11.06 -14.14
C VAL A 188 -8.57 -10.09 -13.24
N THR A 189 -7.63 -10.61 -12.44
CA THR A 189 -6.75 -9.78 -11.63
C THR A 189 -5.93 -8.83 -12.50
N SER A 190 -5.37 -9.30 -13.62
CA SER A 190 -4.56 -8.47 -14.52
C SER A 190 -5.34 -7.30 -15.13
N LEU A 191 -6.67 -7.43 -15.29
CA LEU A 191 -7.52 -6.34 -15.78
C LEU A 191 -7.65 -5.15 -14.81
N ARG A 192 -7.38 -5.36 -13.51
CA ARG A 192 -7.40 -4.30 -12.48
C ARG A 192 -6.03 -3.66 -12.25
N MET A 193 -4.97 -4.26 -12.80
CA MET A 193 -3.62 -3.77 -12.58
C MET A 193 -3.37 -2.49 -13.35
N VAL A 194 -2.75 -1.54 -12.68
CA VAL A 194 -2.27 -0.28 -13.28
C VAL A 194 -0.80 -0.09 -12.95
N PRO A 195 -0.02 0.59 -13.80
CA PRO A 195 1.37 0.89 -13.51
C PRO A 195 1.50 1.81 -12.28
N LEU A 196 2.37 1.46 -11.33
CA LEU A 196 2.68 2.29 -10.16
C LEU A 196 3.29 3.65 -10.57
N GLY A 197 3.93 3.69 -11.74
CA GLY A 197 4.48 4.91 -12.33
C GLY A 197 3.49 6.05 -12.47
N ASN A 198 2.18 5.78 -12.49
CA ASN A 198 1.13 6.79 -12.47
C ASN A 198 1.18 7.69 -11.22
N LEU A 199 1.80 7.24 -10.12
CA LEU A 199 1.98 8.00 -8.88
C LEU A 199 3.26 8.85 -8.87
N PHE A 200 4.25 8.52 -9.70
CA PHE A 200 5.58 9.15 -9.67
C PHE A 200 5.56 10.68 -9.86
N PRO A 201 4.75 11.25 -10.77
CA PRO A 201 4.65 12.70 -10.90
C PRO A 201 4.16 13.38 -9.63
N GLY A 202 3.17 12.81 -8.94
CA GLY A 202 2.66 13.32 -7.68
C GLY A 202 3.70 13.28 -6.55
N TRP A 203 4.49 12.20 -6.47
CA TRP A 203 5.57 12.06 -5.49
C TRP A 203 6.73 13.02 -5.76
N ARG A 204 7.11 13.21 -7.04
CA ARG A 204 8.14 14.19 -7.43
C ARG A 204 7.75 15.59 -7.01
N ARG A 205 6.50 15.94 -7.25
CA ARG A 205 5.97 17.25 -6.85
C ARG A 205 5.98 17.44 -5.33
N LEU A 206 5.51 16.42 -4.58
CA LEU A 206 5.52 16.45 -3.11
C LEU A 206 6.93 16.70 -2.57
N VAL A 207 7.94 15.97 -3.07
CA VAL A 207 9.34 16.13 -2.65
C VAL A 207 9.86 17.53 -2.99
N HIS A 208 9.56 18.04 -4.18
CA HIS A 208 9.96 19.40 -4.61
C HIS A 208 9.36 20.48 -3.70
N ASP A 209 8.05 20.40 -3.42
CA ASP A 209 7.34 21.39 -2.61
C ASP A 209 7.85 21.39 -1.16
N GLU A 210 8.05 20.21 -0.56
CA GLU A 210 8.58 20.09 0.81
C GLU A 210 10.04 20.52 0.90
N ALA A 211 10.89 20.17 -0.06
CA ALA A 211 12.27 20.60 -0.11
C ALA A 211 12.39 22.12 -0.24
N SER A 212 11.62 22.73 -1.14
CA SER A 212 11.57 24.18 -1.35
C SER A 212 11.11 24.92 -0.11
N ARG A 213 10.08 24.42 0.59
CA ARG A 213 9.56 24.99 1.84
C ARG A 213 10.61 25.05 2.95
N LEU A 214 11.51 24.05 2.98
CA LEU A 214 12.55 23.91 4.00
C LEU A 214 13.92 24.46 3.59
N GLY A 215 14.04 25.00 2.36
CA GLY A 215 15.33 25.46 1.82
C GLY A 215 16.34 24.33 1.63
N ARG A 216 15.88 23.10 1.33
CA ARG A 216 16.70 21.92 1.09
C ARG A 216 16.84 21.64 -0.40
N GLU A 217 17.98 21.13 -0.80
CA GLU A 217 18.23 20.68 -2.15
C GLU A 217 18.08 19.16 -2.18
N VAL A 218 17.07 18.64 -2.93
CA VAL A 218 16.75 17.21 -2.94
C VAL A 218 16.48 16.76 -4.37
N GLU A 219 17.13 15.67 -4.79
CA GLU A 219 16.86 14.98 -6.05
C GLU A 219 16.10 13.68 -5.76
N LEU A 220 14.92 13.51 -6.39
CA LEU A 220 14.14 12.28 -6.33
C LEU A 220 14.37 11.45 -7.60
N ARG A 221 14.84 10.21 -7.43
CA ARG A 221 14.92 9.20 -8.48
C ARG A 221 13.84 8.14 -8.29
N SER A 222 13.15 7.81 -9.37
CA SER A 222 12.06 6.82 -9.36
C SER A 222 12.36 5.69 -10.33
N LEU A 223 12.27 4.44 -9.87
CA LEU A 223 12.55 3.22 -10.62
C LEU A 223 11.35 2.27 -10.54
N GLY A 224 11.12 1.47 -11.59
CA GLY A 224 10.05 0.47 -11.60
C GLY A 224 8.68 1.07 -11.93
N SER A 225 8.59 2.02 -12.87
CA SER A 225 7.34 2.64 -13.33
C SER A 225 6.29 1.62 -13.77
N GLU A 226 6.73 0.52 -14.42
CA GLU A 226 5.85 -0.52 -14.97
C GLU A 226 5.41 -1.56 -13.93
N THR A 227 5.81 -1.41 -12.65
CA THR A 227 5.39 -2.33 -11.60
C THR A 227 3.87 -2.31 -11.48
N PRO A 228 3.19 -3.46 -11.72
CA PRO A 228 1.73 -3.51 -11.65
C PRO A 228 1.26 -3.43 -10.21
N ILE A 229 0.21 -2.65 -9.97
CA ILE A 229 -0.48 -2.56 -8.68
C ILE A 229 -1.99 -2.63 -8.89
N ASP A 230 -2.70 -3.33 -8.00
CA ASP A 230 -4.17 -3.32 -8.00
C ASP A 230 -4.68 -1.89 -7.78
N LYS A 231 -5.61 -1.46 -8.61
CA LYS A 231 -6.18 -0.10 -8.54
C LYS A 231 -6.72 0.25 -7.15
N THR A 232 -7.26 -0.74 -6.40
CA THR A 232 -7.77 -0.51 -5.04
C THR A 232 -6.68 -0.26 -3.99
N LEU A 233 -5.44 -0.68 -4.27
CA LEU A 233 -4.27 -0.43 -3.42
C LEU A 233 -3.54 0.88 -3.79
N LEU A 234 -3.87 1.47 -4.95
CA LEU A 234 -3.17 2.65 -5.47
C LEU A 234 -3.24 3.84 -4.51
N GLU A 235 -4.42 4.08 -3.91
CA GLU A 235 -4.63 5.16 -2.94
C GLU A 235 -3.81 4.92 -1.66
N THR A 236 -3.87 3.70 -1.12
CA THR A 236 -3.08 3.30 0.06
C THR A 236 -1.57 3.43 -0.21
N ALA A 237 -1.09 2.99 -1.38
CA ALA A 237 0.30 3.15 -1.78
C ALA A 237 0.69 4.62 -1.92
N SER A 238 -0.18 5.44 -2.54
CA SER A 238 0.04 6.88 -2.73
C SER A 238 0.19 7.60 -1.40
N GLU A 239 -0.71 7.35 -0.45
CA GLU A 239 -0.70 7.96 0.89
C GLU A 239 0.51 7.50 1.70
N ALA A 240 0.76 6.18 1.74
CA ALA A 240 1.88 5.60 2.51
C ALA A 240 3.22 6.11 1.99
N VAL A 241 3.50 5.97 0.69
CA VAL A 241 4.75 6.43 0.08
C VAL A 241 4.89 7.95 0.19
N GLY A 242 3.81 8.70 -0.03
CA GLY A 242 3.82 10.16 0.13
C GLY A 242 4.22 10.59 1.54
N HIS A 243 3.74 9.87 2.57
CA HIS A 243 4.12 10.14 3.96
C HIS A 243 5.59 9.79 4.23
N LEU A 244 6.07 8.63 3.72
CA LEU A 244 7.46 8.21 3.86
C LEU A 244 8.42 9.19 3.17
N LEU A 245 8.09 9.65 1.96
CA LEU A 245 8.84 10.67 1.24
C LEU A 245 8.90 12.00 2.01
N ARG A 246 7.76 12.43 2.59
CA ARG A 246 7.74 13.62 3.44
C ARG A 246 8.67 13.45 4.65
N ASN A 247 8.67 12.29 5.30
CA ASN A 247 9.57 12.00 6.41
C ASN A 247 11.04 12.05 5.97
N SER A 248 11.39 11.47 4.84
CA SER A 248 12.74 11.54 4.30
C SER A 248 13.17 12.97 4.04
N VAL A 249 12.31 13.80 3.42
CA VAL A 249 12.63 15.20 3.15
C VAL A 249 12.65 16.03 4.42
N VAL A 250 11.67 15.91 5.32
CA VAL A 250 11.52 16.78 6.51
C VAL A 250 12.47 16.39 7.63
N HIS A 251 12.67 15.10 7.86
CA HIS A 251 13.44 14.60 9.01
C HIS A 251 14.77 13.96 8.61
N GLY A 252 14.86 13.36 7.42
CA GLY A 252 16.05 12.67 6.92
C GLY A 252 17.09 13.65 6.37
N ILE A 253 16.80 14.32 5.28
CA ILE A 253 17.74 15.18 4.55
C ILE A 253 18.08 16.42 5.38
N GLU A 254 19.37 16.71 5.54
CA GLU A 254 19.90 17.90 6.24
C GLU A 254 19.86 19.15 5.32
N SER A 255 20.08 20.35 5.90
CA SER A 255 20.28 21.55 5.09
C SER A 255 21.58 21.44 4.26
N PRO A 256 21.67 22.13 3.10
CA PRO A 256 22.85 22.09 2.26
C PRO A 256 24.16 22.37 3.04
N GLU A 257 24.14 23.33 3.98
CA GLU A 257 25.30 23.67 4.81
C GLU A 257 25.66 22.57 5.81
N GLN A 258 24.64 21.91 6.40
CA GLN A 258 24.85 20.78 7.32
C GLN A 258 25.43 19.57 6.58
N ARG A 259 24.99 19.32 5.35
CA ARG A 259 25.48 18.24 4.50
C ARG A 259 26.95 18.45 4.15
N GLU A 260 27.31 19.64 3.69
CA GLU A 260 28.70 19.99 3.40
C GLU A 260 29.60 19.87 4.62
N ALA A 261 29.14 20.32 5.80
CA ALA A 261 29.86 20.19 7.07
C ALA A 261 30.06 18.72 7.47
N ALA A 262 29.14 17.82 7.08
CA ALA A 262 29.24 16.37 7.29
C ALA A 262 30.01 15.64 6.20
N GLY A 263 30.55 16.35 5.18
CA GLY A 263 31.27 15.76 4.04
C GLY A 263 30.38 15.08 3.02
N LYS A 264 29.08 15.37 3.01
CA LYS A 264 28.10 14.87 2.04
C LYS A 264 27.94 15.85 0.85
N ALA A 265 27.41 15.36 -0.26
CA ALA A 265 27.02 16.22 -1.39
C ALA A 265 25.94 17.23 -0.92
N ARG A 266 25.99 18.46 -1.44
CA ARG A 266 25.05 19.53 -1.13
C ARG A 266 23.59 19.10 -1.36
N THR A 267 23.33 18.46 -2.49
CA THR A 267 22.02 17.92 -2.86
C THR A 267 21.81 16.55 -2.23
N GLY A 268 20.73 16.38 -1.45
CA GLY A 268 20.31 15.09 -0.90
C GLY A 268 19.68 14.20 -1.95
N GLN A 269 19.90 12.89 -1.83
CA GLN A 269 19.33 11.91 -2.74
C GLN A 269 18.20 11.15 -2.06
N VAL A 270 17.05 11.07 -2.74
CA VAL A 270 15.95 10.19 -2.37
C VAL A 270 15.63 9.28 -3.55
N VAL A 271 15.55 7.98 -3.31
CA VAL A 271 15.28 6.97 -4.34
C VAL A 271 14.00 6.24 -3.97
N VAL A 272 13.06 6.15 -4.92
CA VAL A 272 11.90 5.26 -4.83
C VAL A 272 12.08 4.15 -5.86
N ALA A 273 12.12 2.91 -5.40
CA ALA A 273 12.25 1.74 -6.27
C ALA A 273 11.09 0.77 -6.04
N ALA A 274 10.34 0.48 -7.09
CA ALA A 274 9.24 -0.47 -7.06
C ALA A 274 9.60 -1.75 -7.82
N SER A 275 9.21 -2.90 -7.29
CA SER A 275 9.39 -4.21 -7.93
C SER A 275 8.31 -5.19 -7.47
N THR A 276 8.08 -6.23 -8.29
CA THR A 276 7.22 -7.36 -7.92
C THR A 276 8.10 -8.53 -7.50
N GLN A 277 7.82 -9.14 -6.35
CA GLN A 277 8.52 -10.31 -5.84
C GLN A 277 7.50 -11.36 -5.41
N GLY A 278 7.31 -12.39 -6.25
CA GLY A 278 6.25 -13.38 -6.04
C GLY A 278 4.87 -12.73 -6.12
N ASP A 279 4.08 -12.88 -5.06
CA ASP A 279 2.72 -12.31 -4.96
C ASP A 279 2.69 -10.96 -4.25
N GLU A 280 3.85 -10.28 -4.12
CA GLU A 280 3.99 -9.01 -3.42
C GLU A 280 4.56 -7.91 -4.31
N ILE A 281 4.16 -6.69 -4.01
CA ILE A 281 4.76 -5.46 -4.50
C ILE A 281 5.65 -4.91 -3.39
N HIS A 282 6.91 -4.69 -3.71
CA HIS A 282 7.88 -4.05 -2.83
C HIS A 282 8.14 -2.62 -3.34
N VAL A 283 7.96 -1.64 -2.47
CA VAL A 283 8.34 -0.25 -2.72
C VAL A 283 9.35 0.16 -1.68
N ASP A 284 10.60 0.31 -2.09
CA ASP A 284 11.70 0.79 -1.26
C ASP A 284 11.86 2.30 -1.44
N ILE A 285 11.92 3.04 -0.34
CA ILE A 285 12.21 4.47 -0.30
C ILE A 285 13.50 4.64 0.49
N GLU A 286 14.55 5.16 -0.15
CA GLU A 286 15.86 5.34 0.45
C GLU A 286 16.26 6.81 0.43
N ASP A 287 16.75 7.33 1.55
CA ASP A 287 17.36 8.65 1.64
C ASP A 287 18.81 8.54 2.16
N ASP A 288 19.66 9.46 1.74
CA ASP A 288 21.04 9.62 2.19
C ASP A 288 21.18 10.66 3.32
N GLY A 289 20.10 10.85 4.10
CA GLY A 289 20.01 11.82 5.17
C GLY A 289 20.77 11.43 6.44
N ARG A 290 20.41 12.08 7.56
CA ARG A 290 21.06 11.86 8.87
C ARG A 290 20.77 10.50 9.50
N GLY A 291 19.79 9.76 8.99
CA GLY A 291 19.27 8.57 9.63
C GLY A 291 18.39 8.85 10.85
N ILE A 292 17.95 7.79 11.52
CA ILE A 292 17.08 7.84 12.70
C ILE A 292 17.92 7.86 13.97
N ASP A 293 17.70 8.86 14.84
CA ASP A 293 18.30 8.94 16.18
C ASP A 293 17.51 8.07 17.17
N VAL A 294 17.86 6.77 17.22
CA VAL A 294 17.24 5.80 18.14
C VAL A 294 17.40 6.21 19.61
N PRO A 295 18.56 6.70 20.09
CA PRO A 295 18.69 7.24 21.44
C PRO A 295 17.69 8.37 21.74
N ALA A 296 17.45 9.30 20.81
CA ALA A 296 16.45 10.36 20.99
C ALA A 296 15.04 9.81 21.08
N LEU A 297 14.69 8.83 20.23
CA LEU A 297 13.38 8.15 20.29
C LEU A 297 13.17 7.43 21.63
N ARG A 298 14.20 6.75 22.14
CA ARG A 298 14.12 6.08 23.45
C ARG A 298 13.93 7.07 24.61
N ARG A 299 14.63 8.21 24.59
CA ARG A 299 14.42 9.29 25.58
C ARG A 299 12.98 9.80 25.52
N ARG A 300 12.48 10.08 24.33
CA ARG A 300 11.11 10.57 24.15
C ARG A 300 10.05 9.56 24.62
N ALA A 301 10.25 8.27 24.33
CA ALA A 301 9.38 7.21 24.82
C ALA A 301 9.35 7.15 26.36
N ALA A 302 10.51 7.30 27.00
CA ALA A 302 10.61 7.33 28.46
C ALA A 302 9.90 8.56 29.07
N GLU A 303 10.01 9.75 28.44
CA GLU A 303 9.28 10.97 28.84
C GLU A 303 7.77 10.77 28.77
N LEU A 304 7.28 10.00 27.80
CA LEU A 304 5.86 9.66 27.64
C LEU A 304 5.41 8.50 28.53
N GLY A 305 6.30 7.95 29.37
CA GLY A 305 5.99 6.83 30.26
C GLY A 305 5.74 5.50 29.54
N LEU A 306 6.20 5.37 28.29
CA LEU A 306 6.06 4.14 27.52
C LEU A 306 7.10 3.13 27.98
N THR A 307 6.64 1.97 28.43
CA THR A 307 7.53 0.85 28.79
C THR A 307 8.03 0.18 27.50
N LEU A 308 9.30 0.35 27.20
CA LEU A 308 9.94 -0.27 26.05
C LEU A 308 10.58 -1.59 26.48
N PRO A 309 10.38 -2.70 25.73
CA PRO A 309 11.16 -3.91 25.91
C PRO A 309 12.65 -3.62 25.69
N SER A 310 13.52 -4.26 26.49
CA SER A 310 14.97 -4.05 26.43
C SER A 310 15.58 -4.50 25.08
N ASP A 311 14.93 -5.41 24.39
CA ASP A 311 15.30 -6.01 23.11
C ASP A 311 14.54 -5.41 21.90
N ALA A 312 13.72 -4.35 22.15
CA ALA A 312 13.02 -3.70 21.05
C ALA A 312 14.02 -3.12 20.04
N ASP A 313 13.88 -3.52 18.78
CA ASP A 313 14.58 -2.84 17.70
C ASP A 313 14.24 -1.34 17.79
N GLY A 314 15.30 -0.53 17.98
CA GLY A 314 15.11 0.90 18.19
C GLY A 314 14.41 1.60 17.04
N HIS A 315 14.51 1.04 15.83
CA HIS A 315 13.84 1.57 14.64
C HIS A 315 12.32 1.34 14.66
N ALA A 316 11.86 0.25 15.29
CA ALA A 316 10.42 -0.02 15.45
C ALA A 316 9.69 1.05 16.27
N LEU A 317 10.42 1.83 17.07
CA LEU A 317 9.86 2.90 17.89
C LEU A 317 9.18 3.99 17.07
N VAL A 318 9.56 4.18 15.79
CA VAL A 318 8.93 5.19 14.92
C VAL A 318 7.45 4.91 14.65
N PHE A 319 7.02 3.65 14.80
CA PHE A 319 5.63 3.24 14.62
C PHE A 319 4.77 3.33 15.90
N LEU A 320 5.36 3.73 17.04
CA LEU A 320 4.59 3.90 18.26
C LEU A 320 3.74 5.18 18.22
N PRO A 321 2.46 5.12 18.61
CA PRO A 321 1.62 6.30 18.65
C PRO A 321 2.19 7.38 19.58
N GLY A 322 2.22 8.63 19.12
CA GLY A 322 2.68 9.77 19.92
C GLY A 322 4.21 9.94 20.01
N LEU A 323 5.00 9.10 19.35
CA LEU A 323 6.48 9.18 19.36
C LEU A 323 7.06 10.04 18.23
N SER A 324 6.26 10.90 17.59
CA SER A 324 6.78 11.88 16.63
C SER A 324 7.76 12.83 17.33
N THR A 325 8.97 12.96 16.79
CA THR A 325 9.97 13.94 17.27
C THR A 325 9.68 15.36 16.75
N ALA A 326 8.59 15.55 15.96
CA ALA A 326 8.16 16.87 15.50
C ALA A 326 7.61 17.67 16.69
N SER A 327 8.21 18.80 17.00
CA SER A 327 7.66 19.80 17.91
C SER A 327 6.29 20.26 17.44
N ASP A 328 5.37 20.51 18.39
CA ASP A 328 3.94 20.87 18.21
C ASP A 328 3.61 22.05 17.26
N THR A 329 4.56 22.59 16.54
CA THR A 329 4.40 23.76 15.67
C THR A 329 4.03 23.45 14.22
N ASP A 330 4.04 22.17 13.79
CA ASP A 330 3.71 21.80 12.40
C ASP A 330 2.29 21.21 12.24
N GLN A 331 1.31 21.74 13.00
CA GLN A 331 -0.13 21.37 12.88
C GLN A 331 -0.80 21.81 11.55
N SER A 332 -0.05 22.37 10.58
CA SER A 332 -0.61 22.88 9.32
C SER A 332 -0.81 21.83 8.21
N ALA A 333 -0.41 20.57 8.41
CA ALA A 333 -0.70 19.48 7.46
C ALA A 333 -1.78 18.56 8.05
N GLY A 334 -3.02 18.85 7.72
CA GLY A 334 -4.27 18.23 8.11
C GLY A 334 -4.21 16.76 8.58
N ARG A 335 -4.82 16.53 9.74
CA ARG A 335 -5.04 15.23 10.42
C ARG A 335 -3.76 14.44 10.65
N GLY A 336 -3.09 14.67 11.79
CA GLY A 336 -2.00 13.95 12.43
C GLY A 336 -1.82 12.44 12.15
N MET A 337 -1.64 12.04 10.89
CA MET A 337 -1.27 10.68 10.53
C MET A 337 0.23 10.50 10.77
N GLY A 338 0.59 10.10 11.99
CA GLY A 338 1.94 9.66 12.31
C GLY A 338 2.24 8.30 11.67
N MET A 339 3.50 7.88 11.73
CA MET A 339 3.95 6.58 11.18
C MET A 339 3.11 5.38 11.65
N ALA A 340 2.53 5.46 12.86
CA ALA A 340 1.59 4.46 13.36
C ALA A 340 0.35 4.31 12.46
N ALA A 341 -0.24 5.43 12.02
CA ALA A 341 -1.42 5.40 11.16
C ALA A 341 -1.09 4.90 9.75
N VAL A 342 0.08 5.24 9.21
CA VAL A 342 0.56 4.69 7.93
C VAL A 342 0.72 3.19 8.00
N ALA A 343 1.41 2.68 9.03
CA ALA A 343 1.59 1.25 9.23
C ALA A 343 0.25 0.52 9.41
N GLU A 344 -0.70 1.14 10.10
CA GLU A 344 -2.05 0.59 10.29
C GLU A 344 -2.83 0.54 8.98
N SER A 345 -2.83 1.63 8.18
CA SER A 345 -3.51 1.68 6.88
C SER A 345 -2.99 0.60 5.92
N VAL A 346 -1.67 0.41 5.89
CA VAL A 346 -1.01 -0.62 5.09
C VAL A 346 -1.38 -2.03 5.57
N ARG A 347 -1.35 -2.27 6.89
CA ARG A 347 -1.70 -3.57 7.48
C ARG A 347 -3.15 -3.98 7.21
N ARG A 348 -4.09 -3.04 7.27
CA ARG A 348 -5.51 -3.30 6.92
C ARG A 348 -5.69 -3.82 5.50
N ARG A 349 -4.74 -3.54 4.62
CA ARG A 349 -4.70 -4.03 3.23
C ARG A 349 -3.82 -5.28 3.06
N GLY A 350 -3.41 -5.91 4.18
CA GLY A 350 -2.56 -7.09 4.17
C GLY A 350 -1.09 -6.82 3.86
N GLY A 351 -0.66 -5.54 3.92
CA GLY A 351 0.73 -5.14 3.69
C GLY A 351 1.51 -4.92 4.98
N GLU A 352 2.77 -4.54 4.83
CA GLU A 352 3.68 -4.24 5.94
C GLU A 352 4.64 -3.09 5.59
N VAL A 353 5.07 -2.35 6.62
CA VAL A 353 6.10 -1.30 6.48
C VAL A 353 7.26 -1.64 7.41
N GLU A 354 8.44 -1.73 6.84
CA GLU A 354 9.70 -1.94 7.56
C GLU A 354 10.60 -0.70 7.45
N VAL A 355 11.49 -0.52 8.42
CA VAL A 355 12.47 0.57 8.41
C VAL A 355 13.85 0.06 8.78
N PHE A 356 14.84 0.48 8.01
CA PHE A 356 16.26 0.22 8.21
C PHE A 356 16.97 1.58 8.21
N SER A 357 17.77 1.86 9.21
CA SER A 357 18.46 3.16 9.29
C SER A 357 19.82 3.03 9.95
N ALA A 358 20.75 3.85 9.47
CA ALA A 358 22.07 3.98 10.09
C ALA A 358 22.40 5.47 10.27
N PRO A 359 22.79 5.90 11.48
CA PRO A 359 23.13 7.29 11.77
C PRO A 359 24.21 7.84 10.83
N GLY A 360 23.94 8.99 10.22
CA GLY A 360 24.84 9.65 9.28
C GLY A 360 24.87 9.04 7.85
N VAL A 361 24.25 7.89 7.64
CA VAL A 361 24.20 7.20 6.32
C VAL A 361 22.89 7.45 5.62
N GLY A 362 21.75 7.27 6.33
CA GLY A 362 20.42 7.47 5.78
C GLY A 362 19.37 6.51 6.31
N THR A 363 18.20 6.51 5.67
CA THR A 363 17.07 5.64 6.04
C THR A 363 16.54 4.95 4.80
N ARG A 364 16.19 3.67 4.94
CA ARG A 364 15.42 2.88 3.97
C ARG A 364 14.12 2.46 4.60
N TRP A 365 13.03 2.82 3.96
CA TRP A 365 11.69 2.32 4.23
C TRP A 365 11.35 1.28 3.19
N ARG A 366 10.82 0.14 3.61
CA ARG A 366 10.29 -0.89 2.71
C ARG A 366 8.81 -1.06 2.96
N LEU A 367 8.01 -0.75 1.96
CA LEU A 367 6.59 -1.01 1.92
C LEU A 367 6.36 -2.30 1.15
N ARG A 368 5.75 -3.30 1.78
CA ARG A 368 5.28 -4.53 1.14
C ARG A 368 3.77 -4.48 1.04
N LEU A 369 3.24 -4.71 -0.15
CA LEU A 369 1.81 -4.80 -0.41
C LEU A 369 1.52 -6.11 -1.16
N PRO A 370 0.39 -6.78 -0.89
CA PRO A 370 -0.03 -7.90 -1.72
C PRO A 370 -0.31 -7.42 -3.15
N LEU A 371 -0.07 -8.27 -4.13
CA LEU A 371 -0.35 -7.94 -5.54
C LEU A 371 -1.84 -7.64 -5.77
N THR A 372 -2.72 -8.28 -4.99
CA THR A 372 -4.17 -8.10 -5.03
C THR A 372 -4.72 -7.75 -3.65
N ALA A 373 -5.62 -6.78 -3.56
CA ALA A 373 -6.18 -6.33 -2.29
C ALA A 373 -7.18 -7.30 -1.64
N ALA A 374 -7.71 -8.24 -2.40
CA ALA A 374 -8.88 -9.02 -1.97
C ALA A 374 -8.60 -10.50 -1.70
N ILE A 375 -7.47 -11.06 -2.16
CA ILE A 375 -7.18 -12.49 -1.98
C ILE A 375 -5.79 -12.64 -1.37
N ILE A 376 -5.74 -13.24 -0.17
CA ILE A 376 -4.48 -13.51 0.53
C ILE A 376 -4.37 -15.01 0.82
N ARG A 377 -3.14 -15.53 0.85
CA ARG A 377 -2.87 -16.86 1.40
C ARG A 377 -2.85 -16.75 2.92
N ALA A 378 -3.64 -17.58 3.59
CA ALA A 378 -3.73 -17.58 5.04
C ALA A 378 -3.66 -19.00 5.60
N LEU A 379 -3.00 -19.12 6.73
CA LEU A 379 -3.02 -20.33 7.54
C LEU A 379 -4.28 -20.30 8.41
N LEU A 380 -5.21 -21.22 8.16
CA LEU A 380 -6.39 -21.39 9.01
C LEU A 380 -6.03 -22.12 10.28
N VAL A 381 -6.40 -21.55 11.39
CA VAL A 381 -6.16 -22.09 12.74
C VAL A 381 -7.44 -22.09 13.56
N GLU A 382 -7.50 -22.98 14.54
CA GLU A 382 -8.57 -23.02 15.52
C GLU A 382 -8.06 -22.54 16.86
N ALA A 383 -8.81 -21.67 17.51
CA ALA A 383 -8.55 -21.24 18.86
C ALA A 383 -9.89 -21.05 19.58
N ASP A 384 -10.06 -21.76 20.70
CA ASP A 384 -11.28 -21.74 21.53
C ASP A 384 -12.58 -22.07 20.78
N GLY A 385 -12.48 -23.00 19.80
CA GLY A 385 -13.60 -23.45 18.98
C GLY A 385 -13.94 -22.55 17.79
N GLU A 386 -13.26 -21.41 17.65
CA GLU A 386 -13.45 -20.48 16.54
C GLU A 386 -12.30 -20.58 15.52
N ILE A 387 -12.61 -20.27 14.26
CA ILE A 387 -11.62 -20.32 13.18
C ILE A 387 -11.08 -18.91 12.88
N TYR A 388 -9.75 -18.83 12.82
CA TYR A 388 -9.01 -17.64 12.50
C TYR A 388 -8.13 -17.86 11.28
N ALA A 389 -7.84 -16.81 10.55
CA ALA A 389 -6.94 -16.79 9.40
C ALA A 389 -5.70 -15.96 9.75
N ILE A 390 -4.52 -16.57 9.75
CA ILE A 390 -3.24 -15.91 9.95
C ILE A 390 -2.62 -15.68 8.56
N PRO A 391 -2.35 -14.42 8.13
CA PRO A 391 -1.71 -14.13 6.85
C PRO A 391 -0.39 -14.90 6.71
N MET A 392 -0.23 -15.65 5.62
CA MET A 392 0.94 -16.52 5.41
C MET A 392 2.25 -15.75 5.31
N LEU A 393 2.20 -14.51 4.85
CA LEU A 393 3.36 -13.61 4.75
C LEU A 393 4.05 -13.38 6.10
N ALA A 394 3.27 -13.40 7.17
CA ALA A 394 3.80 -13.23 8.53
C ALA A 394 4.29 -14.54 9.17
N VAL A 395 4.03 -15.70 8.56
CA VAL A 395 4.35 -17.01 9.17
C VAL A 395 5.78 -17.44 8.80
N HIS A 396 6.61 -17.65 9.80
CA HIS A 396 7.96 -18.21 9.61
C HIS A 396 8.00 -19.72 9.73
N GLU A 397 7.37 -20.28 10.77
CA GLU A 397 7.42 -21.71 11.05
C GLU A 397 6.27 -22.15 11.96
N THR A 398 5.84 -23.39 11.80
CA THR A 398 4.83 -24.01 12.68
C THR A 398 5.48 -25.12 13.50
N LEU A 399 5.24 -25.16 14.80
CA LEU A 399 5.89 -26.03 15.75
C LEU A 399 4.85 -26.75 16.62
N GLU A 400 5.17 -27.98 17.03
CA GLU A 400 4.47 -28.62 18.16
C GLU A 400 5.10 -28.15 19.47
N HIS A 401 4.28 -27.69 20.40
CA HIS A 401 4.77 -27.36 21.72
C HIS A 401 4.12 -28.26 22.80
N ARG A 402 4.91 -28.60 23.83
CA ARG A 402 4.51 -29.48 24.93
C ARG A 402 4.45 -28.74 26.27
N GLY A 403 4.15 -27.45 26.25
CA GLY A 403 4.02 -26.63 27.46
C GLY A 403 5.33 -26.30 28.17
N VAL A 404 6.46 -26.54 27.53
CA VAL A 404 7.77 -26.13 28.07
C VAL A 404 8.04 -24.69 27.64
N PHE A 405 7.84 -23.75 28.56
CA PHE A 405 8.10 -22.33 28.32
C PHE A 405 9.23 -21.86 29.22
N THR A 406 10.02 -20.94 28.73
CA THR A 406 11.03 -20.23 29.51
C THR A 406 10.52 -18.82 29.82
N THR A 407 10.45 -18.44 31.07
CA THR A 407 10.07 -17.07 31.45
C THR A 407 11.29 -16.17 31.38
N VAL A 408 11.29 -15.21 30.46
CA VAL A 408 12.36 -14.22 30.30
C VAL A 408 11.79 -12.83 30.64
N ALA A 409 12.38 -12.15 31.62
CA ALA A 409 11.92 -10.84 32.09
C ALA A 409 10.40 -10.78 32.44
N GLY A 410 9.84 -11.89 32.94
CA GLY A 410 8.42 -11.99 33.30
C GLY A 410 7.49 -12.32 32.13
N VAL A 411 8.02 -12.54 30.92
CA VAL A 411 7.27 -12.93 29.72
C VAL A 411 7.60 -14.38 29.36
N ASP A 412 6.56 -15.21 29.20
CA ASP A 412 6.74 -16.56 28.74
C ASP A 412 7.18 -16.58 27.27
N SER A 413 8.21 -17.36 26.99
CA SER A 413 8.88 -17.39 25.69
C SER A 413 9.14 -18.82 25.24
N LEU A 414 9.11 -19.02 23.92
CA LEU A 414 9.49 -20.27 23.25
C LEU A 414 10.88 -20.11 22.67
N SER A 415 11.75 -21.14 22.87
CA SER A 415 13.06 -21.15 22.20
C SER A 415 12.90 -21.57 20.73
N TRP A 416 13.26 -20.67 19.81
CA TRP A 416 13.23 -20.89 18.38
C TRP A 416 14.56 -20.46 17.74
N ARG A 417 15.26 -21.37 17.09
CA ARG A 417 16.56 -21.13 16.44
C ARG A 417 17.59 -20.40 17.32
N GLY A 418 17.57 -20.71 18.62
CA GLY A 418 18.47 -20.06 19.60
C GLY A 418 18.03 -18.68 20.12
N GLN A 419 16.87 -18.21 19.66
CA GLN A 419 16.25 -16.97 20.14
C GLN A 419 15.07 -17.28 21.06
N GLN A 420 14.81 -16.42 22.05
CA GLN A 420 13.63 -16.49 22.89
C GLN A 420 12.51 -15.63 22.26
N VAL A 421 11.43 -16.30 21.82
CA VAL A 421 10.30 -15.69 21.13
C VAL A 421 9.14 -15.58 22.12
N PRO A 422 8.64 -14.36 22.42
CA PRO A 422 7.50 -14.16 23.31
C PRO A 422 6.26 -14.91 22.80
N ILE A 423 5.54 -15.50 23.74
CA ILE A 423 4.32 -16.27 23.47
C ILE A 423 3.09 -15.40 23.57
N VAL A 424 2.11 -15.63 22.69
CA VAL A 424 0.76 -15.09 22.75
C VAL A 424 -0.22 -16.24 22.51
N ASP A 425 -1.11 -16.54 23.47
CA ASP A 425 -2.21 -17.46 23.26
C ASP A 425 -3.34 -16.73 22.51
N LEU A 426 -3.64 -17.17 21.28
CA LEU A 426 -4.59 -16.51 20.39
C LEU A 426 -5.98 -16.39 21.02
N GLY A 427 -6.47 -17.45 21.66
CA GLY A 427 -7.78 -17.43 22.30
C GLY A 427 -7.83 -16.40 23.44
N LEU A 428 -6.81 -16.36 24.31
CA LEU A 428 -6.74 -15.39 25.42
C LEU A 428 -6.63 -13.97 24.92
N ALA A 429 -5.80 -13.72 23.89
CA ALA A 429 -5.62 -12.41 23.30
C ALA A 429 -6.92 -11.86 22.67
N LEU A 430 -7.78 -12.76 22.18
CA LEU A 430 -9.08 -12.43 21.59
C LEU A 430 -10.26 -12.55 22.59
N GLY A 431 -9.97 -12.74 23.89
CA GLY A 431 -10.98 -12.63 24.96
C GLY A 431 -11.51 -13.95 25.48
N ALA A 432 -10.91 -15.09 25.17
CA ALA A 432 -11.28 -16.36 25.77
C ALA A 432 -11.05 -16.33 27.28
N ARG A 433 -12.00 -16.90 28.04
CA ARG A 433 -11.94 -16.96 29.51
C ARG A 433 -11.49 -18.36 29.95
N ARG A 434 -10.19 -18.64 29.77
CA ARG A 434 -9.59 -19.91 30.16
C ARG A 434 -8.15 -19.71 30.60
N ASP A 435 -7.53 -20.74 31.14
CA ASP A 435 -6.09 -20.74 31.37
C ASP A 435 -5.32 -20.96 30.09
N ARG A 436 -4.07 -20.43 30.05
CA ARG A 436 -3.18 -20.65 28.89
C ARG A 436 -2.94 -22.12 28.65
N ARG A 437 -2.87 -22.52 27.39
CA ARG A 437 -2.69 -23.92 26.99
C ARG A 437 -1.37 -24.48 27.43
N SER A 438 -1.40 -25.70 27.91
CA SER A 438 -0.20 -26.45 28.30
C SER A 438 0.40 -27.26 27.13
N SER A 439 -0.36 -27.48 26.05
CA SER A 439 0.12 -28.20 24.85
C SER A 439 -0.70 -27.77 23.63
N GLY A 440 -0.15 -27.88 22.44
CA GLY A 440 -0.84 -27.50 21.20
C GLY A 440 0.13 -27.21 20.07
N ARG A 441 -0.26 -26.28 19.19
CA ARG A 441 0.55 -25.79 18.08
C ARG A 441 1.03 -24.38 18.36
N ALA A 442 2.27 -24.08 18.06
CA ALA A 442 2.83 -22.77 18.09
C ALA A 442 3.19 -22.33 16.67
N ILE A 443 2.86 -21.11 16.31
CA ILE A 443 3.17 -20.53 15.01
C ILE A 443 4.09 -19.36 15.25
N VAL A 444 5.32 -19.45 14.79
CA VAL A 444 6.27 -18.34 14.86
C VAL A 444 5.93 -17.38 13.73
N VAL A 445 5.59 -16.16 14.10
CA VAL A 445 5.13 -15.13 13.18
C VAL A 445 5.92 -13.84 13.34
N GLN A 446 6.02 -13.09 12.25
CA GLN A 446 6.45 -11.71 12.27
C GLN A 446 5.24 -10.82 12.64
N ALA A 447 5.32 -10.11 13.75
CA ALA A 447 4.31 -9.18 14.24
C ALA A 447 4.89 -7.75 14.22
N GLY A 448 4.82 -7.10 13.07
CA GLY A 448 5.60 -5.89 12.81
C GLY A 448 7.09 -6.25 12.79
N GLN A 449 7.90 -5.56 13.60
CA GLN A 449 9.34 -5.88 13.70
C GLN A 449 9.70 -6.90 14.80
N ARG A 450 8.71 -7.60 15.36
CA ARG A 450 8.95 -8.56 16.44
C ARG A 450 8.50 -9.96 16.05
N LEU A 451 9.29 -10.94 16.46
CA LEU A 451 8.84 -12.31 16.42
C LEU A 451 7.90 -12.60 17.59
N ARG A 452 6.85 -13.36 17.32
CA ARG A 452 5.92 -13.88 18.32
C ARG A 452 5.63 -15.34 18.06
N ALA A 453 5.40 -16.11 19.11
CA ALA A 453 4.93 -17.49 19.02
C ALA A 453 3.44 -17.49 19.39
N VAL A 454 2.58 -17.60 18.38
CA VAL A 454 1.12 -17.64 18.55
C VAL A 454 0.71 -19.06 18.85
N LEU A 455 0.10 -19.30 20.03
CA LEU A 455 -0.44 -20.59 20.42
C LEU A 455 -1.87 -20.74 19.91
N VAL A 456 -2.12 -21.90 19.26
CA VAL A 456 -3.44 -22.27 18.71
C VAL A 456 -3.80 -23.71 19.10
N ASP A 457 -5.08 -24.07 19.01
CA ASP A 457 -5.54 -25.44 19.27
C ASP A 457 -5.10 -26.38 18.14
N GLU A 458 -5.41 -25.99 16.91
CA GLU A 458 -5.19 -26.78 15.73
C GLU A 458 -4.85 -25.91 14.52
N ILE A 459 -4.03 -26.45 13.61
CA ILE A 459 -3.79 -25.87 12.30
C ILE A 459 -4.66 -26.64 11.30
N ARG A 460 -5.61 -25.94 10.68
CA ARG A 460 -6.59 -26.51 9.74
C ARG A 460 -6.06 -26.63 8.31
N GLY A 461 -5.02 -25.85 7.97
CA GLY A 461 -4.38 -25.87 6.66
C GLY A 461 -4.18 -24.49 6.06
N LEU A 462 -3.59 -24.46 4.87
CA LEU A 462 -3.33 -23.26 4.08
C LEU A 462 -4.45 -23.09 3.04
N LEU A 463 -5.05 -21.90 3.01
CA LEU A 463 -6.09 -21.56 2.04
C LEU A 463 -5.85 -20.16 1.47
N GLU A 464 -6.28 -19.97 0.23
CA GLU A 464 -6.52 -18.62 -0.32
C GLU A 464 -7.86 -18.13 0.18
N VAL A 465 -7.87 -16.97 0.81
CA VAL A 465 -9.06 -16.39 1.41
C VAL A 465 -9.31 -15.00 0.85
N VAL A 466 -10.59 -14.69 0.61
CA VAL A 466 -11.03 -13.37 0.19
C VAL A 466 -11.16 -12.48 1.41
N VAL A 467 -10.38 -11.42 1.47
CA VAL A 467 -10.43 -10.45 2.58
C VAL A 467 -11.65 -9.54 2.41
N LYS A 468 -12.50 -9.50 3.43
CA LYS A 468 -13.58 -8.51 3.56
C LYS A 468 -13.24 -7.59 4.72
N THR A 469 -13.30 -6.28 4.48
CA THR A 469 -13.07 -5.26 5.51
C THR A 469 -14.21 -5.24 6.50
N LEU A 470 -13.89 -4.91 7.76
CA LEU A 470 -14.88 -4.79 8.84
C LEU A 470 -15.48 -3.37 8.93
N ASP A 471 -15.31 -2.53 7.90
CA ASP A 471 -15.71 -1.12 7.91
C ASP A 471 -17.22 -0.88 8.14
N GLU A 472 -18.04 -1.91 7.96
CA GLU A 472 -19.49 -1.86 8.22
C GLU A 472 -19.86 -2.32 9.63
N VAL A 473 -18.92 -2.84 10.42
CA VAL A 473 -19.18 -3.28 11.80
C VAL A 473 -18.52 -2.29 12.76
N ALA A 474 -19.34 -1.63 13.57
CA ALA A 474 -18.89 -0.66 14.55
C ALA A 474 -17.73 -1.21 15.40
N ALA A 475 -16.57 -0.53 15.36
CA ALA A 475 -15.34 -0.79 16.12
C ALA A 475 -14.86 -2.25 15.99
N ALA A 476 -14.03 -2.52 14.98
CA ALA A 476 -13.33 -3.80 14.87
C ALA A 476 -12.62 -4.13 16.20
N PRO A 477 -12.80 -5.32 16.77
CA PRO A 477 -12.10 -5.72 18.00
C PRO A 477 -10.59 -5.64 17.76
N ARG A 478 -9.82 -5.23 18.77
CA ARG A 478 -8.36 -5.27 18.72
C ARG A 478 -7.91 -6.69 18.40
N GLY A 479 -6.88 -6.82 17.56
CA GLY A 479 -6.34 -8.13 17.16
C GLY A 479 -6.95 -8.69 15.87
N LEU A 480 -7.90 -7.97 15.21
CA LEU A 480 -8.54 -8.42 13.98
C LEU A 480 -8.39 -7.37 12.87
N ALA A 481 -7.98 -7.83 11.66
CA ALA A 481 -7.75 -6.99 10.48
C ALA A 481 -8.93 -7.03 9.49
N GLY A 482 -9.77 -8.07 9.55
CA GLY A 482 -10.86 -8.30 8.62
C GLY A 482 -11.54 -9.63 8.86
N CYS A 483 -12.34 -10.07 7.89
CA CYS A 483 -12.94 -11.39 7.91
C CYS A 483 -12.93 -12.03 6.51
N THR A 484 -13.18 -13.32 6.48
CA THR A 484 -13.40 -14.08 5.24
C THR A 484 -14.53 -15.08 5.45
N ILE A 485 -15.16 -15.50 4.35
CA ILE A 485 -16.15 -16.57 4.35
C ILE A 485 -15.47 -17.83 3.83
N LEU A 486 -15.50 -18.88 4.64
CA LEU A 486 -14.97 -20.18 4.27
C LEU A 486 -15.94 -20.92 3.33
N GLY A 487 -15.44 -21.94 2.63
CA GLY A 487 -16.26 -22.73 1.71
C GLY A 487 -17.45 -23.46 2.35
N ASP A 488 -17.45 -23.65 3.66
CA ASP A 488 -18.57 -24.23 4.44
C ASP A 488 -19.56 -23.15 4.96
N GLY A 489 -19.40 -21.90 4.53
CA GLY A 489 -20.24 -20.78 4.92
C GLY A 489 -19.89 -20.14 6.30
N ARG A 490 -18.94 -20.72 7.05
CA ARG A 490 -18.48 -20.12 8.31
C ARG A 490 -17.63 -18.89 8.03
N VAL A 491 -17.71 -17.93 8.93
CA VAL A 491 -16.85 -16.75 8.92
C VAL A 491 -15.57 -17.07 9.68
N ALA A 492 -14.40 -16.77 9.09
CA ALA A 492 -13.13 -16.79 9.79
C ALA A 492 -12.61 -15.36 9.91
N MET A 493 -12.18 -14.99 11.11
CA MET A 493 -11.62 -13.66 11.36
C MET A 493 -10.14 -13.63 11.00
N ILE A 494 -9.69 -12.59 10.30
CA ILE A 494 -8.31 -12.39 9.93
C ILE A 494 -7.57 -11.71 11.08
N VAL A 495 -6.50 -12.34 11.57
CA VAL A 495 -5.75 -11.87 12.73
C VAL A 495 -4.81 -10.72 12.34
N ASP A 496 -4.89 -9.61 13.10
CA ASP A 496 -3.88 -8.56 13.09
C ASP A 496 -2.81 -8.87 14.14
N LEU A 497 -1.74 -9.52 13.69
CA LEU A 497 -0.65 -9.98 14.54
C LEU A 497 0.09 -8.84 15.27
N ALA A 498 0.10 -7.64 14.69
CA ALA A 498 0.83 -6.51 15.26
C ALA A 498 0.09 -5.89 16.46
N SER A 499 -1.24 -5.92 16.44
CA SER A 499 -2.09 -5.44 17.52
C SER A 499 -2.49 -6.52 18.53
N LEU A 500 -2.01 -7.76 18.34
CA LEU A 500 -2.31 -8.89 19.19
C LEU A 500 -1.56 -8.78 20.52
N GLU A 501 -2.27 -8.51 21.61
CA GLU A 501 -1.72 -8.41 22.96
C GLU A 501 -2.49 -9.36 23.90
N GLU A 502 -1.79 -10.13 24.74
CA GLU A 502 -2.45 -10.81 25.83
C GLU A 502 -2.86 -9.81 26.93
N PRO A 503 -4.05 -9.94 27.49
CA PRO A 503 -4.41 -9.19 28.70
C PRO A 503 -3.40 -9.53 29.81
N ALA A 504 -2.90 -8.51 30.52
CA ALA A 504 -1.97 -8.69 31.63
C ALA A 504 -2.55 -9.74 32.60
N ALA A 505 -1.77 -10.79 32.86
CA ALA A 505 -2.19 -11.83 33.80
C ALA A 505 -2.61 -11.16 35.14
N PRO A 506 -3.76 -11.50 35.72
CA PRO A 506 -4.13 -10.97 37.03
C PRO A 506 -3.00 -11.34 38.01
N ALA A 507 -2.48 -10.33 38.71
CA ALA A 507 -1.37 -10.52 39.66
C ALA A 507 -1.72 -11.73 40.55
N ARG A 508 -0.90 -12.79 40.48
CA ARG A 508 -1.07 -13.95 41.35
C ARG A 508 -1.07 -13.42 42.76
N ARG A 509 -2.24 -13.47 43.40
CA ARG A 509 -2.33 -13.27 44.88
C ARG A 509 -1.48 -14.36 45.49
N THR A 510 -0.27 -14.01 45.95
CA THR A 510 0.50 -14.85 46.84
C THR A 510 -0.33 -15.07 48.10
N ALA A 511 -0.75 -16.32 48.30
CA ALA A 511 -1.38 -16.76 49.49
C ALA A 511 -0.35 -16.89 50.64
#